data_54886e7e217e31231b4b5277a1d6cf78
#
_entry.id   54886e7e217e31231b4b5277a1d6cf78
#
_cell.length_a   1.000
_cell.length_b   1.000
_cell.length_c   1.000
_cell.angle_alpha   90.00
_cell.angle_beta   90.00
_cell.angle_gamma   90.00
#
_symmetry.space_group_name_H-M   'P 1'
#
loop_
_entity.id
_entity.type
_entity.pdbx_description
1 polymer ?
#
loop_
_entity_poly.entity_id
_entity_poly.type
_entity_poly.pdbx_seq_one_letter_code
_entity_poly.pdbx_strand_id
1 'polypeptide(L)'
;MSIESYILGLQKNPSPGKIGKIVLGGLELLAGIYEKGVVKKYEKAGRNARRMPIPVISVGNITAGGTGKTPCILKLAEMLHKKGHHPAILSRGYKSGLEKVGGVVSDGRSLRISQKLAGDEPYMMALKIPDVPVLVGRNRIISAEKAIKLGADILLLDDGFQYWDMKRDLDIVLIDCTNPFGYGYSLPRGLLREPMEALRRAHTFILTKSEQADVSVKTDIKKNLFRLAPQALILESFHSPSLLVPCLLYTS
;
A
#
# COMPACT_ATOMS: atom_id res chain seq x y z
N MET A 1 1.40 11.06 27.34
CA MET A 1 0.61 10.54 26.22
C MET A 1 0.85 11.45 25.03
N SER A 2 1.28 10.93 23.86
CA SER A 2 1.47 11.79 22.69
C SER A 2 0.10 12.25 22.14
N ILE A 3 0.07 13.41 21.46
CA ILE A 3 -1.16 13.91 20.78
C ILE A 3 -1.70 12.85 19.83
N GLU A 4 -0.83 12.15 19.15
CA GLU A 4 -1.17 11.09 18.21
C GLU A 4 -1.90 9.92 18.90
N SER A 5 -1.39 9.43 20.04
CA SER A 5 -2.04 8.36 20.80
C SER A 5 -3.39 8.78 21.39
N TYR A 6 -3.54 10.05 21.76
CA TYR A 6 -4.83 10.59 22.22
C TYR A 6 -5.86 10.63 21.09
N ILE A 7 -5.49 11.14 19.92
CA ILE A 7 -6.37 11.18 18.74
C ILE A 7 -6.78 9.77 18.31
N LEU A 8 -5.85 8.83 18.24
CA LEU A 8 -6.17 7.43 17.94
C LEU A 8 -7.14 6.81 18.95
N GLY A 9 -6.97 7.14 20.23
CA GLY A 9 -7.93 6.74 21.28
C GLY A 9 -9.33 7.29 21.06
N LEU A 10 -9.43 8.57 20.68
CA LEU A 10 -10.72 9.19 20.36
C LEU A 10 -11.38 8.59 19.11
N GLN A 11 -10.60 8.30 18.06
CA GLN A 11 -11.10 7.68 16.83
C GLN A 11 -11.70 6.28 17.06
N LYS A 12 -11.12 5.53 18.00
CA LYS A 12 -11.59 4.18 18.39
C LYS A 12 -12.81 4.21 19.32
N ASN A 13 -13.04 5.33 20.02
CA ASN A 13 -14.06 5.40 21.05
C ASN A 13 -15.44 5.72 20.45
N PRO A 14 -16.43 4.81 20.52
CA PRO A 14 -17.77 5.04 19.98
C PRO A 14 -18.54 6.12 20.76
N SER A 15 -18.13 6.43 22.00
CA SER A 15 -18.82 7.40 22.89
C SER A 15 -17.82 8.38 23.50
N PRO A 16 -17.18 9.25 22.72
CA PRO A 16 -16.27 10.25 23.26
C PRO A 16 -17.03 11.28 24.08
N GLY A 17 -16.47 11.69 25.24
CA GLY A 17 -17.06 12.75 26.08
C GLY A 17 -17.19 14.09 25.33
N LYS A 18 -17.80 15.10 25.95
CA LYS A 18 -18.08 16.40 25.32
C LYS A 18 -16.85 17.02 24.64
N ILE A 19 -15.70 17.03 25.32
CA ILE A 19 -14.43 17.53 24.76
C ILE A 19 -13.99 16.70 23.56
N GLY A 20 -14.07 15.37 23.66
CA GLY A 20 -13.74 14.45 22.56
C GLY A 20 -14.60 14.70 21.32
N LYS A 21 -15.90 14.97 21.49
CA LYS A 21 -16.80 15.32 20.38
C LYS A 21 -16.39 16.62 19.68
N ILE A 22 -15.99 17.65 20.45
CA ILE A 22 -15.51 18.92 19.89
C ILE A 22 -14.24 18.71 19.09
N VAL A 23 -13.27 17.96 19.65
CA VAL A 23 -12.01 17.63 18.96
C VAL A 23 -12.28 16.86 17.67
N LEU A 24 -13.14 15.83 17.72
CA LEU A 24 -13.49 15.03 16.55
C LEU A 24 -14.22 15.87 15.49
N GLY A 25 -15.08 16.80 15.86
CA GLY A 25 -15.74 17.73 14.94
C GLY A 25 -14.74 18.66 14.23
N GLY A 26 -13.75 19.19 14.95
CA GLY A 26 -12.65 19.94 14.35
C GLY A 26 -11.81 19.10 13.37
N LEU A 27 -11.52 17.85 13.73
CA LEU A 27 -10.80 16.94 12.85
C LEU A 27 -11.62 16.55 11.60
N GLU A 28 -12.94 16.49 11.70
CA GLU A 28 -13.84 16.19 10.56
C GLU A 28 -13.82 17.34 9.54
N LEU A 29 -13.84 18.60 10.01
CA LEU A 29 -13.67 19.74 9.12
C LEU A 29 -12.34 19.70 8.37
N LEU A 30 -11.25 19.39 9.07
CA LEU A 30 -9.92 19.22 8.47
C LEU A 30 -9.88 18.05 7.48
N ALA A 31 -10.57 16.94 7.78
CA ALA A 31 -10.70 15.80 6.87
C ALA A 31 -11.41 16.20 5.58
N GLY A 32 -12.47 17.00 5.64
CA GLY A 32 -13.14 17.51 4.44
C GLY A 32 -12.23 18.38 3.55
N ILE A 33 -11.37 19.19 4.16
CA ILE A 33 -10.37 19.99 3.42
C ILE A 33 -9.33 19.06 2.78
N TYR A 34 -8.84 18.06 3.53
CA TYR A 34 -7.90 17.06 3.04
C TYR A 34 -8.47 16.30 1.83
N GLU A 35 -9.71 15.82 1.91
CA GLU A 35 -10.38 15.10 0.81
C GLU A 35 -10.44 15.92 -0.47
N LYS A 36 -10.87 17.19 -0.37
CA LYS A 36 -10.90 18.08 -1.54
C LYS A 36 -9.51 18.24 -2.16
N GLY A 37 -8.47 18.34 -1.35
CA GLY A 37 -7.08 18.39 -1.81
C GLY A 37 -6.65 17.12 -2.52
N VAL A 38 -7.00 15.95 -1.97
CA VAL A 38 -6.71 14.63 -2.55
C VAL A 38 -7.43 14.44 -3.89
N VAL A 39 -8.73 14.75 -3.96
CA VAL A 39 -9.53 14.64 -5.20
C VAL A 39 -8.95 15.55 -6.29
N LYS A 40 -8.67 16.82 -5.99
CA LYS A 40 -8.06 17.76 -6.95
C LYS A 40 -6.71 17.26 -7.46
N LYS A 41 -5.89 16.68 -6.57
CA LYS A 41 -4.59 16.12 -6.95
C LYS A 41 -4.75 14.90 -7.85
N TYR A 42 -5.71 14.02 -7.54
CA TYR A 42 -6.05 12.86 -8.37
C TYR A 42 -6.47 13.28 -9.78
N GLU A 43 -7.39 14.22 -9.91
CA GLU A 43 -7.86 14.73 -11.20
C GLU A 43 -6.73 15.33 -12.03
N LYS A 44 -5.86 16.13 -11.40
CA LYS A 44 -4.70 16.74 -12.06
C LYS A 44 -3.70 15.69 -12.54
N ALA A 45 -3.35 14.73 -11.69
CA ALA A 45 -2.41 13.66 -12.03
C ALA A 45 -2.98 12.73 -13.10
N GLY A 46 -4.25 12.34 -13.00
CA GLY A 46 -4.90 11.42 -13.93
C GLY A 46 -4.92 11.91 -15.38
N ARG A 47 -5.03 13.25 -15.58
CA ARG A 47 -4.98 13.85 -16.93
C ARG A 47 -3.61 13.67 -17.62
N ASN A 48 -2.54 13.60 -16.86
CA ASN A 48 -1.16 13.51 -17.32
C ASN A 48 -0.51 12.15 -17.01
N ALA A 49 -1.28 11.17 -16.57
CA ALA A 49 -0.78 9.86 -16.18
C ALA A 49 -0.09 9.17 -17.36
N ARG A 50 1.19 8.85 -17.18
CA ARG A 50 2.01 8.22 -18.21
C ARG A 50 1.70 6.74 -18.31
N ARG A 51 1.48 6.23 -19.52
CA ARG A 51 1.42 4.79 -19.81
C ARG A 51 2.82 4.26 -20.02
N MET A 52 3.14 3.14 -19.37
CA MET A 52 4.39 2.42 -19.60
C MET A 52 4.22 1.43 -20.76
N PRO A 53 5.33 1.03 -21.44
CA PRO A 53 5.25 0.08 -22.55
C PRO A 53 5.02 -1.37 -22.12
N ILE A 54 5.07 -1.66 -20.82
CA ILE A 54 4.85 -2.98 -20.22
C ILE A 54 3.77 -2.88 -19.15
N PRO A 55 3.09 -4.00 -18.79
CA PRO A 55 2.04 -4.01 -17.79
C PRO A 55 2.47 -3.46 -16.43
N VAL A 56 1.57 -2.74 -15.78
CA VAL A 56 1.77 -2.14 -14.46
C VAL A 56 0.70 -2.64 -13.50
N ILE A 57 1.12 -3.36 -12.47
CA ILE A 57 0.27 -3.84 -11.39
C ILE A 57 0.56 -3.03 -10.13
N SER A 58 -0.46 -2.46 -9.53
CA SER A 58 -0.35 -1.74 -8.27
C SER A 58 -0.85 -2.62 -7.12
N VAL A 59 -0.06 -2.72 -6.07
CA VAL A 59 -0.46 -3.27 -4.78
C VAL A 59 -0.51 -2.13 -3.78
N GLY A 60 -1.67 -1.86 -3.23
CA GLY A 60 -1.85 -0.72 -2.34
C GLY A 60 -2.98 -0.92 -1.35
N ASN A 61 -3.33 0.13 -0.64
CA ASN A 61 -4.46 0.17 0.28
C ASN A 61 -5.04 1.57 0.36
N ILE A 62 -6.21 1.71 1.00
CA ILE A 62 -6.89 2.99 1.15
C ILE A 62 -6.68 3.62 2.53
N THR A 63 -6.24 2.86 3.53
CA THR A 63 -6.06 3.30 4.91
C THR A 63 -4.59 3.55 5.26
N ALA A 64 -4.32 4.44 6.18
CA ALA A 64 -3.01 4.52 6.83
C ALA A 64 -2.81 3.31 7.74
N GLY A 65 -1.59 2.73 7.74
CA GLY A 65 -1.22 1.58 8.58
C GLY A 65 -0.76 0.35 7.81
N GLY A 66 -0.41 -0.69 8.54
CA GLY A 66 0.10 -1.96 8.02
C GLY A 66 -1.02 -2.90 7.58
N THR A 67 -1.32 -2.95 6.30
CA THR A 67 -2.39 -3.79 5.72
C THR A 67 -1.87 -5.07 5.05
N GLY A 68 -0.57 -5.39 5.18
CA GLY A 68 0.00 -6.59 4.56
C GLY A 68 0.46 -6.40 3.11
N LYS A 69 0.74 -5.16 2.66
CA LYS A 69 1.20 -4.89 1.28
C LYS A 69 2.48 -5.63 0.93
N THR A 70 3.48 -5.55 1.80
CA THR A 70 4.80 -6.14 1.54
C THR A 70 4.77 -7.66 1.34
N PRO A 71 4.11 -8.47 2.20
CA PRO A 71 3.93 -9.88 1.92
C PRO A 71 3.18 -10.16 0.60
N CYS A 72 2.16 -9.37 0.30
CA CYS A 72 1.37 -9.54 -0.91
C CYS A 72 2.21 -9.29 -2.18
N ILE A 73 2.96 -8.18 -2.24
CA ILE A 73 3.77 -7.85 -3.42
C ILE A 73 4.92 -8.85 -3.62
N LEU A 74 5.55 -9.31 -2.54
CA LEU A 74 6.58 -10.35 -2.59
C LEU A 74 6.02 -11.66 -3.15
N LYS A 75 4.84 -12.08 -2.66
CA LYS A 75 4.19 -13.29 -3.16
C LYS A 75 3.80 -13.18 -4.63
N LEU A 76 3.28 -12.03 -5.03
CA LEU A 76 2.92 -11.76 -6.43
C LEU A 76 4.18 -11.79 -7.32
N ALA A 77 5.27 -11.14 -6.90
CA ALA A 77 6.53 -11.13 -7.63
C ALA A 77 7.11 -12.55 -7.78
N GLU A 78 7.11 -13.33 -6.69
CA GLU A 78 7.53 -14.74 -6.71
C GLU A 78 6.70 -15.58 -7.69
N MET A 79 5.37 -15.43 -7.65
CA MET A 79 4.46 -16.16 -8.53
C MET A 79 4.67 -15.82 -10.01
N LEU A 80 4.86 -14.54 -10.33
CA LEU A 80 5.14 -14.10 -11.70
C LEU A 80 6.49 -14.62 -12.17
N HIS A 81 7.53 -14.52 -11.33
CA HIS A 81 8.85 -15.01 -11.65
C HIS A 81 8.85 -16.53 -11.92
N LYS A 82 8.17 -17.32 -11.07
CA LYS A 82 8.00 -18.78 -11.27
C LYS A 82 7.25 -19.14 -12.56
N LYS A 83 6.44 -18.24 -13.08
CA LYS A 83 5.73 -18.41 -14.37
C LYS A 83 6.56 -17.97 -15.57
N GLY A 84 7.83 -17.58 -15.38
CA GLY A 84 8.76 -17.18 -16.44
C GLY A 84 8.69 -15.71 -16.82
N HIS A 85 7.97 -14.87 -16.06
CA HIS A 85 8.02 -13.43 -16.21
C HIS A 85 9.22 -12.82 -15.50
N HIS A 86 9.57 -11.59 -15.87
CA HIS A 86 10.62 -10.79 -15.26
C HIS A 86 10.03 -9.56 -14.57
N PRO A 87 9.34 -9.75 -13.42
CA PRO A 87 8.76 -8.62 -12.68
C PRO A 87 9.85 -7.75 -12.06
N ALA A 88 9.56 -6.45 -11.86
CA ALA A 88 10.37 -5.55 -11.04
C ALA A 88 9.49 -4.81 -10.02
N ILE A 89 9.96 -4.72 -8.76
CA ILE A 89 9.25 -4.02 -7.69
C ILE A 89 9.73 -2.56 -7.63
N LEU A 90 8.77 -1.63 -7.67
CA LEU A 90 9.01 -0.20 -7.58
C LEU A 90 8.42 0.34 -6.27
N SER A 91 9.27 0.64 -5.29
CA SER A 91 8.87 1.22 -4.01
C SER A 91 9.21 2.71 -3.94
N ARG A 92 8.57 3.43 -3.02
CA ARG A 92 8.88 4.84 -2.77
C ARG A 92 10.22 5.02 -2.08
N GLY A 93 10.61 4.06 -1.23
CA GLY A 93 11.74 4.23 -0.33
C GLY A 93 11.45 5.34 0.69
N TYR A 94 10.28 5.31 1.33
CA TYR A 94 9.87 6.34 2.30
C TYR A 94 10.91 6.56 3.39
N LYS A 95 11.31 7.82 3.61
CA LYS A 95 12.37 8.23 4.54
C LYS A 95 13.75 7.63 4.26
N SER A 96 13.97 7.01 3.11
CA SER A 96 15.29 6.53 2.70
C SER A 96 16.13 7.65 2.09
N GLY A 97 17.45 7.47 2.08
CA GLY A 97 18.37 8.41 1.40
C GLY A 97 18.11 8.54 -0.11
N LEU A 98 17.47 7.54 -0.70
CA LEU A 98 17.17 7.48 -2.13
C LEU A 98 15.75 7.90 -2.50
N GLU A 99 14.89 8.26 -1.56
CA GLU A 99 13.50 8.64 -1.86
C GLU A 99 13.42 9.72 -2.96
N LYS A 100 14.28 10.74 -2.91
CA LYS A 100 14.28 11.87 -3.86
C LYS A 100 15.03 11.59 -5.16
N VAL A 101 16.19 10.96 -5.07
CA VAL A 101 17.11 10.76 -6.22
C VAL A 101 16.84 9.46 -6.97
N GLY A 102 16.23 8.50 -6.30
CA GLY A 102 15.97 7.16 -6.82
C GLY A 102 17.23 6.30 -6.91
N GLY A 103 17.04 4.97 -6.92
CA GLY A 103 18.15 4.02 -7.04
C GLY A 103 17.70 2.60 -7.26
N VAL A 104 18.64 1.76 -7.69
CA VAL A 104 18.47 0.30 -7.83
C VAL A 104 18.98 -0.34 -6.55
N VAL A 105 18.08 -0.91 -5.76
CA VAL A 105 18.44 -1.62 -4.52
C VAL A 105 19.00 -3.01 -4.85
N SER A 106 18.31 -3.73 -5.74
CA SER A 106 18.75 -4.97 -6.34
C SER A 106 18.44 -4.95 -7.84
N ASP A 107 19.33 -5.49 -8.63
CA ASP A 107 19.12 -5.68 -10.08
C ASP A 107 18.60 -7.08 -10.45
N GLY A 108 18.20 -7.88 -9.45
CA GLY A 108 17.80 -9.28 -9.62
C GLY A 108 18.97 -10.26 -9.69
N ARG A 109 20.20 -9.81 -9.41
CA ARG A 109 21.41 -10.63 -9.35
C ARG A 109 22.24 -10.33 -8.12
N SER A 110 22.26 -9.06 -7.72
CA SER A 110 23.06 -8.58 -6.58
C SER A 110 22.43 -7.35 -5.94
N LEU A 111 22.69 -7.19 -4.64
CA LEU A 111 22.41 -5.95 -3.93
C LEU A 111 23.38 -4.87 -4.38
N ARG A 112 22.84 -3.70 -4.77
CA ARG A 112 23.62 -2.57 -5.29
C ARG A 112 23.80 -1.45 -4.27
N ILE A 113 23.00 -1.45 -3.21
CA ILE A 113 22.90 -0.34 -2.26
C ILE A 113 22.73 -0.89 -0.85
N SER A 114 23.35 -0.24 0.14
CA SER A 114 23.22 -0.62 1.54
C SER A 114 21.82 -0.32 2.10
N GLN A 115 21.43 -1.04 3.15
CA GLN A 115 20.16 -0.86 3.86
C GLN A 115 19.93 0.60 4.28
N LYS A 116 20.97 1.28 4.81
CA LYS A 116 20.91 2.68 5.26
C LYS A 116 20.44 3.63 4.17
N LEU A 117 20.81 3.38 2.91
CA LEU A 117 20.43 4.20 1.76
C LEU A 117 19.11 3.76 1.13
N ALA A 118 18.87 2.45 1.04
CA ALA A 118 17.66 1.89 0.44
C ALA A 118 16.41 2.11 1.28
N GLY A 119 16.55 2.09 2.61
CA GLY A 119 15.48 1.97 3.59
C GLY A 119 15.17 0.51 3.90
N ASP A 120 14.63 0.25 5.11
CA ASP A 120 14.45 -1.11 5.64
C ASP A 120 13.55 -1.98 4.77
N GLU A 121 12.41 -1.46 4.34
CA GLU A 121 11.40 -2.23 3.61
C GLU A 121 11.87 -2.65 2.21
N PRO A 122 12.38 -1.74 1.34
CA PRO A 122 12.91 -2.13 0.03
C PRO A 122 14.14 -3.04 0.12
N TYR A 123 14.99 -2.84 1.12
CA TYR A 123 16.16 -3.70 1.33
C TYR A 123 15.75 -5.11 1.75
N MET A 124 14.78 -5.24 2.65
CA MET A 124 14.19 -6.52 3.05
C MET A 124 13.51 -7.23 1.87
N MET A 125 12.80 -6.48 1.01
CA MET A 125 12.22 -7.06 -0.22
C MET A 125 13.31 -7.64 -1.12
N ALA A 126 14.40 -6.91 -1.36
CA ALA A 126 15.51 -7.36 -2.19
C ALA A 126 16.23 -8.61 -1.63
N LEU A 127 16.30 -8.74 -0.30
CA LEU A 127 16.84 -9.93 0.35
C LEU A 127 15.91 -11.15 0.21
N LYS A 128 14.59 -10.94 0.31
CA LYS A 128 13.61 -12.03 0.27
C LYS A 128 13.36 -12.59 -1.12
N ILE A 129 13.60 -11.80 -2.17
CA ILE A 129 13.39 -12.19 -3.55
C ILE A 129 14.59 -11.75 -4.42
N PRO A 130 15.74 -12.43 -4.29
CA PRO A 130 17.01 -12.00 -4.90
C PRO A 130 16.98 -11.93 -6.41
N ASP A 131 16.12 -12.74 -7.07
CA ASP A 131 16.01 -12.85 -8.53
C ASP A 131 15.12 -11.76 -9.15
N VAL A 132 14.52 -10.87 -8.33
CA VAL A 132 13.64 -9.81 -8.78
C VAL A 132 14.27 -8.44 -8.52
N PRO A 133 14.40 -7.57 -9.55
CA PRO A 133 14.84 -6.21 -9.36
C PRO A 133 13.95 -5.44 -8.39
N VAL A 134 14.57 -4.71 -7.45
CA VAL A 134 13.89 -3.80 -6.51
C VAL A 134 14.48 -2.41 -6.69
N LEU A 135 13.63 -1.44 -7.03
CA LEU A 135 14.02 -0.06 -7.25
C LEU A 135 13.25 0.87 -6.31
N VAL A 136 13.90 1.92 -5.87
CA VAL A 136 13.30 2.95 -5.02
C VAL A 136 13.32 4.30 -5.71
N GLY A 137 12.35 5.15 -5.35
CA GLY A 137 12.29 6.53 -5.80
C GLY A 137 10.88 7.10 -5.72
N ARG A 138 10.79 8.39 -5.34
CA ARG A 138 9.52 9.11 -5.33
C ARG A 138 8.91 9.20 -6.73
N ASN A 139 9.73 9.40 -7.76
CA ASN A 139 9.31 9.36 -9.16
C ASN A 139 9.43 7.92 -9.69
N ARG A 140 8.32 7.14 -9.59
CA ARG A 140 8.29 5.75 -10.07
C ARG A 140 8.38 5.63 -11.59
N ILE A 141 8.13 6.70 -12.36
CA ILE A 141 8.30 6.68 -13.82
C ILE A 141 9.79 6.47 -14.15
N ILE A 142 10.68 7.22 -13.50
CA ILE A 142 12.14 7.06 -13.67
C ILE A 142 12.58 5.66 -13.21
N SER A 143 12.04 5.18 -12.10
CA SER A 143 12.33 3.82 -11.62
C SER A 143 11.84 2.76 -12.61
N ALA A 144 10.67 2.94 -13.20
CA ALA A 144 10.10 2.06 -14.22
C ALA A 144 10.97 1.98 -15.48
N GLU A 145 11.44 3.13 -15.98
CA GLU A 145 12.35 3.19 -17.15
C GLU A 145 13.67 2.45 -16.88
N LYS A 146 14.20 2.55 -15.65
CA LYS A 146 15.39 1.79 -15.24
C LYS A 146 15.10 0.31 -15.15
N ALA A 147 13.95 -0.08 -14.57
CA ALA A 147 13.54 -1.49 -14.47
C ALA A 147 13.38 -2.15 -15.84
N ILE A 148 12.78 -1.44 -16.81
CA ILE A 148 12.66 -1.92 -18.21
C ILE A 148 14.03 -2.15 -18.83
N LYS A 149 15.00 -1.23 -18.61
CA LYS A 149 16.37 -1.39 -19.08
C LYS A 149 17.10 -2.57 -18.42
N LEU A 150 16.68 -3.00 -17.24
CA LEU A 150 17.16 -4.21 -16.57
C LEU A 150 16.48 -5.49 -17.07
N GLY A 151 15.56 -5.38 -18.05
CA GLY A 151 14.87 -6.51 -18.65
C GLY A 151 13.52 -6.86 -18.01
N ALA A 152 12.94 -5.98 -17.19
CA ALA A 152 11.61 -6.21 -16.63
C ALA A 152 10.54 -6.19 -17.72
N ASP A 153 9.61 -7.14 -17.65
CA ASP A 153 8.42 -7.27 -18.52
C ASP A 153 7.11 -6.93 -17.77
N ILE A 154 7.14 -6.83 -16.45
CA ILE A 154 6.01 -6.43 -15.59
C ILE A 154 6.53 -5.50 -14.48
N LEU A 155 5.81 -4.43 -14.20
CA LEU A 155 6.09 -3.51 -13.09
C LEU A 155 5.12 -3.72 -11.93
N LEU A 156 5.63 -3.90 -10.73
CA LEU A 156 4.88 -4.02 -9.49
C LEU A 156 5.07 -2.76 -8.65
N LEU A 157 4.02 -1.95 -8.50
CA LEU A 157 4.06 -0.75 -7.67
C LEU A 157 3.75 -1.10 -6.21
N ASP A 158 4.72 -0.97 -5.33
CA ASP A 158 4.52 -1.04 -3.90
C ASP A 158 3.90 0.28 -3.40
N ASP A 159 2.82 0.16 -2.61
CA ASP A 159 1.99 1.28 -2.16
C ASP A 159 1.56 2.19 -3.33
N GLY A 160 1.12 1.55 -4.42
CA GLY A 160 0.89 2.21 -5.71
C GLY A 160 -0.49 2.83 -5.88
N PHE A 161 -1.49 2.54 -5.03
CA PHE A 161 -2.87 2.97 -5.24
C PHE A 161 -3.05 4.48 -5.29
N GLN A 162 -2.24 5.26 -4.52
CA GLN A 162 -2.16 6.71 -4.55
C GLN A 162 -1.08 7.27 -5.51
N TYR A 163 -0.44 6.43 -6.33
CA TYR A 163 0.52 6.91 -7.32
C TYR A 163 -0.18 7.14 -8.67
N TRP A 164 -0.79 8.28 -8.85
CA TRP A 164 -1.66 8.59 -9.99
C TRP A 164 -0.94 9.07 -11.25
N ASP A 165 0.35 9.37 -11.15
CA ASP A 165 1.16 9.85 -12.29
C ASP A 165 1.46 8.74 -13.33
N MET A 166 1.14 7.47 -13.02
CA MET A 166 1.34 6.32 -13.90
C MET A 166 0.02 5.57 -14.10
N LYS A 167 -0.33 5.23 -15.35
CA LYS A 167 -1.47 4.35 -15.65
C LYS A 167 -1.16 2.94 -15.18
N ARG A 168 -2.12 2.31 -14.53
CA ARG A 168 -2.03 0.92 -14.06
C ARG A 168 -2.99 0.07 -14.85
N ASP A 169 -2.57 -1.15 -15.16
CA ASP A 169 -3.39 -2.14 -15.85
C ASP A 169 -4.18 -2.99 -14.84
N LEU A 170 -3.65 -3.14 -13.61
CA LEU A 170 -4.31 -3.82 -12.51
C LEU A 170 -4.06 -3.09 -11.20
N ASP A 171 -5.13 -2.72 -10.49
CA ASP A 171 -5.08 -2.19 -9.11
C ASP A 171 -5.57 -3.27 -8.14
N ILE A 172 -4.66 -3.79 -7.30
CA ILE A 172 -4.93 -4.70 -6.19
C ILE A 172 -4.95 -3.89 -4.91
N VAL A 173 -6.09 -3.88 -4.21
CA VAL A 173 -6.28 -3.11 -2.98
C VAL A 173 -6.48 -4.03 -1.80
N LEU A 174 -5.60 -3.90 -0.80
CA LEU A 174 -5.69 -4.67 0.43
C LEU A 174 -6.62 -3.97 1.42
N ILE A 175 -7.51 -4.77 2.00
CA ILE A 175 -8.47 -4.33 3.02
C ILE A 175 -8.21 -5.14 4.29
N ASP A 176 -7.76 -4.47 5.34
CA ASP A 176 -7.53 -5.08 6.65
C ASP A 176 -8.88 -5.32 7.34
N CYS A 177 -9.26 -6.57 7.54
CA CYS A 177 -10.56 -6.93 8.13
C CYS A 177 -10.75 -6.41 9.56
N THR A 178 -9.67 -6.09 10.28
CA THR A 178 -9.74 -5.55 11.65
C THR A 178 -10.10 -4.06 11.70
N ASN A 179 -9.82 -3.32 10.61
CA ASN A 179 -10.23 -1.92 10.43
C ASN A 179 -10.32 -1.58 8.94
N PRO A 180 -11.34 -2.07 8.23
CA PRO A 180 -11.39 -2.08 6.77
C PRO A 180 -11.44 -0.69 6.13
N PHE A 181 -12.09 0.25 6.81
CA PHE A 181 -12.38 1.58 6.27
C PHE A 181 -11.92 2.72 7.18
N GLY A 182 -10.93 2.47 8.04
CA GLY A 182 -10.25 3.51 8.81
C GLY A 182 -11.18 4.40 9.64
N TYR A 183 -12.14 3.79 10.33
CA TYR A 183 -13.20 4.45 11.11
C TYR A 183 -14.19 5.28 10.26
N GLY A 184 -14.25 5.07 8.93
CA GLY A 184 -15.19 5.73 8.02
C GLY A 184 -14.84 7.17 7.65
N TYR A 185 -13.69 7.70 8.08
CA TYR A 185 -13.29 9.07 7.85
C TYR A 185 -11.88 9.16 7.26
N SER A 186 -11.67 10.20 6.45
CA SER A 186 -10.33 10.53 5.95
C SER A 186 -9.45 11.15 7.04
N LEU A 187 -8.14 11.14 6.78
CA LEU A 187 -7.18 11.84 7.63
C LEU A 187 -7.54 13.32 7.76
N PRO A 188 -7.40 13.93 8.95
CA PRO A 188 -6.93 13.34 10.22
C PRO A 188 -8.05 12.81 11.13
N ARG A 189 -9.34 12.83 10.72
CA ARG A 189 -10.48 12.38 11.53
C ARG A 189 -10.52 10.85 11.66
N GLY A 190 -10.12 10.14 10.62
CA GLY A 190 -9.97 8.69 10.55
C GLY A 190 -8.64 8.32 9.91
N LEU A 191 -8.60 7.15 9.26
CA LEU A 191 -7.37 6.63 8.66
C LEU A 191 -7.43 6.54 7.13
N LEU A 192 -8.51 6.97 6.49
CA LEU A 192 -8.60 6.93 5.03
C LEU A 192 -7.62 7.94 4.40
N ARG A 193 -6.83 7.47 3.45
CA ARG A 193 -5.89 8.26 2.64
C ARG A 193 -6.58 8.90 1.44
N GLU A 194 -7.73 8.35 1.05
CA GLU A 194 -8.65 8.81 0.01
C GLU A 194 -10.08 8.52 0.45
N PRO A 195 -11.09 9.23 -0.06
CA PRO A 195 -12.49 8.88 0.13
C PRO A 195 -12.79 7.44 -0.33
N MET A 196 -13.77 6.79 0.28
CA MET A 196 -14.13 5.40 -0.05
C MET A 196 -14.49 5.20 -1.53
N GLU A 197 -15.00 6.22 -2.19
CA GLU A 197 -15.32 6.22 -3.61
C GLU A 197 -14.11 5.92 -4.50
N ALA A 198 -12.91 6.17 -4.01
CA ALA A 198 -11.67 5.83 -4.69
C ALA A 198 -11.52 4.31 -4.93
N LEU A 199 -12.18 3.48 -4.11
CA LEU A 199 -12.20 2.02 -4.28
C LEU A 199 -12.83 1.56 -5.60
N ARG A 200 -13.61 2.41 -6.26
CA ARG A 200 -14.16 2.14 -7.61
C ARG A 200 -13.08 1.86 -8.67
N ARG A 201 -11.84 2.29 -8.42
CA ARG A 201 -10.72 2.06 -9.33
C ARG A 201 -10.09 0.67 -9.18
N ALA A 202 -10.39 -0.03 -8.08
CA ALA A 202 -9.82 -1.34 -7.81
C ALA A 202 -10.36 -2.40 -8.77
N HIS A 203 -9.47 -3.27 -9.23
CA HIS A 203 -9.80 -4.45 -10.01
C HIS A 203 -9.89 -5.70 -9.14
N THR A 204 -9.14 -5.71 -8.03
CA THR A 204 -9.12 -6.82 -7.08
C THR A 204 -8.98 -6.29 -5.67
N PHE A 205 -9.78 -6.82 -4.76
CA PHE A 205 -9.64 -6.64 -3.32
C PHE A 205 -9.08 -7.91 -2.70
N ILE A 206 -8.11 -7.75 -1.79
CA ILE A 206 -7.63 -8.83 -0.95
C ILE A 206 -7.96 -8.48 0.50
N LEU A 207 -8.87 -9.24 1.10
CA LEU A 207 -9.19 -9.11 2.52
C LEU A 207 -8.08 -9.76 3.31
N THR A 208 -7.31 -8.97 4.06
CA THR A 208 -6.21 -9.43 4.91
C THR A 208 -6.65 -9.59 6.35
N LYS A 209 -5.95 -10.45 7.11
CA LYS A 209 -6.32 -10.82 8.49
C LYS A 209 -7.77 -11.32 8.59
N SER A 210 -8.23 -12.02 7.58
CA SER A 210 -9.61 -12.50 7.49
C SER A 210 -9.95 -13.50 8.59
N GLU A 211 -8.94 -14.16 9.16
CA GLU A 211 -9.05 -15.05 10.31
C GLU A 211 -9.35 -14.32 11.64
N GLN A 212 -9.10 -13.00 11.70
CA GLN A 212 -9.31 -12.18 12.90
C GLN A 212 -10.67 -11.47 12.90
N ALA A 213 -11.47 -11.66 11.86
CA ALA A 213 -12.76 -11.00 11.70
C ALA A 213 -13.91 -12.01 11.65
N ASP A 214 -15.01 -11.68 12.31
CA ASP A 214 -16.23 -12.47 12.28
C ASP A 214 -16.84 -12.55 10.88
N VAL A 215 -17.62 -13.59 10.63
CA VAL A 215 -18.30 -13.80 9.35
C VAL A 215 -19.21 -12.62 8.97
N SER A 216 -19.92 -12.05 9.95
CA SER A 216 -20.78 -10.88 9.77
C SER A 216 -19.98 -9.65 9.27
N VAL A 217 -18.84 -9.38 9.91
CA VAL A 217 -17.94 -8.27 9.52
C VAL A 217 -17.45 -8.46 8.10
N LYS A 218 -16.97 -9.65 7.75
CA LYS A 218 -16.53 -9.97 6.38
C LYS A 218 -17.65 -9.81 5.35
N THR A 219 -18.87 -10.20 5.71
CA THR A 219 -20.04 -10.04 4.85
C THR A 219 -20.34 -8.57 4.59
N ASP A 220 -20.27 -7.74 5.62
CA ASP A 220 -20.51 -6.30 5.47
C ASP A 220 -19.39 -5.60 4.67
N ILE A 221 -18.14 -6.01 4.86
CA ILE A 221 -17.02 -5.55 4.01
C ILE A 221 -17.32 -5.87 2.56
N LYS A 222 -17.62 -7.14 2.24
CA LYS A 222 -17.91 -7.59 0.88
C LYS A 222 -19.08 -6.84 0.25
N LYS A 223 -20.17 -6.60 0.99
CA LYS A 223 -21.32 -5.80 0.52
C LYS A 223 -20.91 -4.37 0.15
N ASN A 224 -20.12 -3.72 1.01
CA ASN A 224 -19.63 -2.36 0.74
C ASN A 224 -18.72 -2.32 -0.50
N LEU A 225 -17.79 -3.26 -0.62
CA LEU A 225 -16.88 -3.35 -1.77
C LEU A 225 -17.64 -3.65 -3.07
N PHE A 226 -18.59 -4.58 -3.05
CA PHE A 226 -19.43 -4.89 -4.20
C PHE A 226 -20.26 -3.68 -4.66
N ARG A 227 -20.80 -2.90 -3.71
CA ARG A 227 -21.54 -1.67 -4.06
C ARG A 227 -20.65 -0.62 -4.75
N LEU A 228 -19.36 -0.51 -4.34
CA LEU A 228 -18.44 0.47 -4.90
C LEU A 228 -17.81 0.00 -6.21
N ALA A 229 -17.45 -1.27 -6.32
CA ALA A 229 -16.77 -1.85 -7.47
C ALA A 229 -17.31 -3.25 -7.76
N PRO A 230 -18.51 -3.36 -8.38
CA PRO A 230 -19.20 -4.65 -8.58
C PRO A 230 -18.47 -5.61 -9.51
N GLN A 231 -17.54 -5.11 -10.33
CA GLN A 231 -16.74 -5.94 -11.25
C GLN A 231 -15.42 -6.41 -10.63
N ALA A 232 -15.06 -5.91 -9.42
CA ALA A 232 -13.80 -6.27 -8.79
C ALA A 232 -13.87 -7.68 -8.17
N LEU A 233 -12.79 -8.44 -8.34
CA LEU A 233 -12.63 -9.72 -7.67
C LEU A 233 -12.37 -9.49 -6.17
N ILE A 234 -12.99 -10.28 -5.30
CA ILE A 234 -12.74 -10.23 -3.85
C ILE A 234 -12.15 -11.57 -3.41
N LEU A 235 -10.93 -11.53 -2.88
CA LEU A 235 -10.20 -12.66 -2.36
C LEU A 235 -10.01 -12.51 -0.84
N GLU A 236 -9.93 -13.61 -0.12
CA GLU A 236 -9.54 -13.62 1.30
C GLU A 236 -8.12 -14.15 1.43
N SER A 237 -7.35 -13.56 2.33
CA SER A 237 -6.03 -14.05 2.72
C SER A 237 -5.91 -14.12 4.23
N PHE A 238 -5.15 -15.08 4.71
CA PHE A 238 -4.87 -15.28 6.13
C PHE A 238 -3.38 -15.49 6.34
N HIS A 239 -2.91 -15.18 7.54
CA HIS A 239 -1.54 -15.46 7.94
C HIS A 239 -1.43 -16.91 8.41
N SER A 240 -0.59 -17.68 7.71
CA SER A 240 -0.24 -19.03 8.12
C SER A 240 1.26 -19.08 8.42
N PRO A 241 1.69 -18.93 9.70
CA PRO A 241 3.11 -19.09 10.04
C PRO A 241 3.57 -20.50 9.71
N SER A 242 4.60 -20.63 8.88
CA SER A 242 5.15 -21.91 8.46
C SER A 242 6.38 -22.31 9.29
N LEU A 243 7.04 -21.37 9.95
CA LEU A 243 8.27 -21.60 10.71
C LEU A 243 8.43 -20.55 11.81
N LEU A 244 8.77 -21.01 13.01
CA LEU A 244 9.27 -20.16 14.10
C LEU A 244 10.80 -20.26 14.09
N VAL A 245 11.46 -19.14 13.85
CA VAL A 245 12.93 -19.05 13.94
C VAL A 245 13.25 -18.40 15.29
N PRO A 246 14.13 -19.02 16.12
CA PRO A 246 14.60 -18.36 17.33
C PRO A 246 15.19 -17.01 17.00
N CYS A 247 14.73 -15.96 17.67
CA CYS A 247 15.37 -14.66 17.59
C CYS A 247 16.75 -14.81 18.29
N LEU A 248 17.81 -14.91 17.51
CA LEU A 248 19.14 -14.75 18.04
C LEU A 248 19.22 -13.31 18.52
N LEU A 249 19.11 -13.13 19.85
CA LEU A 249 19.43 -11.87 20.50
C LEU A 249 20.83 -11.50 20.04
N TYR A 250 20.97 -10.38 19.39
CA TYR A 250 22.26 -9.76 19.12
C TYR A 250 22.94 -9.50 20.45
N THR A 251 23.79 -10.41 20.86
CA THR A 251 24.81 -10.07 21.83
C THR A 251 25.85 -9.27 21.09
N SER A 252 25.90 -8.01 21.48
CA SER A 252 26.84 -6.96 21.05
C SER A 252 28.26 -7.41 20.86
#